data_6cda24e81a3f31a71b05fd76b53365c6
#
_entry.id   6cda24e81a3f31a71b05fd76b53365c6
#
_cell.length_a   1.000
_cell.length_b   1.000
_cell.length_c   1.000
_cell.angle_alpha   90.00
_cell.angle_beta   90.00
_cell.angle_gamma   90.00
#
_symmetry.space_group_name_H-M   'P 1'
#
loop_
_entity.id
_entity.type
_entity.pdbx_description
1 polymer ?
#
loop_
_entity_poly.entity_id
_entity_poly.type
_entity_poly.pdbx_seq_one_letter_code
_entity_poly.pdbx_strand_id
1 'polypeptide(L)'
;MPDLPITLIKGDIHNSEVDYRDNLPINMYAVPKAILGANGYMIEYPGLVSFGTGSGIDRGGIYNERLEVHYRVSGTKLISVSTTGTKTELGTISGTKQVAMPYSFTTQCVITDGKMFLDNGGFAEVTDGDLGDPIDGVWINGYYFLTDGEYIYHTDIDDETAIDPLKFATAEFMPDESLGLLKTQDNKVAVFGRYTTEYFADIAQANFAFTRIESRAQKIGIVATHAKCELGGDFYIVGGRKEEAVSVHKLVANSSVKISTREIDKVIAQYTETELVDIRMECRIEDNITFILIHLPDETLCFNETIASSLGVFIAWSVLKSSITNDTTYRGINTIFDPRIAKWVCGDKQDSTMGTIDKSVNTHYDVIAEWILYTPFVRLETFSIDEIEIDTIPGYSNSSETVALSITYDGVTFGTEYWMDYSEIGSYSTRFIVRRLGYVSDWAGFKLRGVSSAKMAFALMVIRFS
;
A
#
# COMPACT_ATOMS: atom_id res chain seq x y z
N MET A 1 -41.77 -8.90 -11.97
CA MET A 1 -40.60 -9.69 -11.55
C MET A 1 -40.13 -9.10 -10.25
N PRO A 2 -39.87 -9.86 -9.24
CA PRO A 2 -39.23 -9.34 -8.04
C PRO A 2 -37.81 -8.91 -8.37
N ASP A 3 -37.36 -7.81 -7.77
CA ASP A 3 -36.03 -7.23 -7.94
C ASP A 3 -35.21 -7.49 -6.68
N LEU A 4 -33.99 -7.99 -6.83
CA LEU A 4 -33.01 -8.16 -5.76
C LEU A 4 -31.81 -7.26 -6.03
N PRO A 5 -31.66 -6.17 -5.30
CA PRO A 5 -30.46 -5.35 -5.39
C PRO A 5 -29.29 -6.04 -4.68
N ILE A 6 -28.12 -6.07 -5.32
CA ILE A 6 -26.87 -6.58 -4.77
C ILE A 6 -25.86 -5.44 -4.74
N THR A 7 -25.33 -5.17 -3.57
CA THR A 7 -24.22 -4.23 -3.46
C THR A 7 -22.98 -4.81 -4.14
N LEU A 8 -22.31 -4.01 -4.95
CA LEU A 8 -21.03 -4.36 -5.54
C LEU A 8 -19.86 -4.11 -4.59
N ILE A 9 -20.11 -3.38 -3.52
CA ILE A 9 -19.16 -3.20 -2.43
C ILE A 9 -19.19 -4.46 -1.58
N LYS A 10 -18.09 -5.19 -1.56
CA LYS A 10 -17.92 -6.39 -0.72
C LYS A 10 -17.92 -5.98 0.76
N GLY A 11 -18.55 -6.72 1.62
CA GLY A 11 -18.28 -6.61 3.06
C GLY A 11 -19.45 -6.61 4.01
N ASP A 12 -20.67 -6.55 3.53
CA ASP A 12 -21.83 -6.49 4.42
C ASP A 12 -22.48 -7.86 4.70
N ILE A 13 -21.70 -8.95 4.72
CA ILE A 13 -22.33 -10.23 4.87
C ILE A 13 -21.76 -11.07 5.98
N HIS A 14 -22.66 -11.39 6.78
CA HIS A 14 -22.67 -11.89 8.10
C HIS A 14 -22.52 -13.38 8.23
N ASN A 15 -22.29 -14.14 7.19
CA ASN A 15 -22.24 -15.58 7.31
C ASN A 15 -20.84 -16.12 7.07
N SER A 16 -20.11 -16.30 8.16
CA SER A 16 -18.76 -16.84 8.16
C SER A 16 -18.65 -18.30 7.71
N GLU A 17 -19.77 -19.03 7.62
CA GLU A 17 -19.76 -20.45 7.32
C GLU A 17 -19.71 -20.76 5.82
N VAL A 18 -20.14 -19.81 4.96
CA VAL A 18 -20.09 -19.95 3.51
C VAL A 18 -19.18 -18.88 2.97
N ASP A 19 -17.89 -19.02 3.25
CA ASP A 19 -16.92 -17.99 2.90
C ASP A 19 -16.38 -18.19 1.48
N TYR A 20 -17.19 -17.86 0.52
CA TYR A 20 -16.82 -17.73 -0.89
C TYR A 20 -16.08 -16.42 -1.21
N ARG A 21 -15.59 -15.70 -0.19
CA ARG A 21 -15.15 -14.32 -0.27
C ARG A 21 -13.68 -14.13 0.00
N ASP A 22 -12.93 -15.20 -0.05
CA ASP A 22 -11.46 -15.10 -0.05
C ASP A 22 -10.96 -14.33 -1.31
N ASN A 23 -11.84 -14.13 -2.32
CA ASN A 23 -11.55 -13.37 -3.51
C ASN A 23 -11.65 -11.86 -3.26
N LEU A 24 -10.51 -11.18 -3.29
CA LEU A 24 -10.42 -9.74 -3.18
C LEU A 24 -10.62 -9.07 -4.56
N PRO A 25 -11.20 -7.86 -4.62
CA PRO A 25 -11.19 -7.07 -5.85
C PRO A 25 -9.77 -6.86 -6.36
N ILE A 26 -9.57 -6.93 -7.68
CA ILE A 26 -8.28 -6.66 -8.31
C ILE A 26 -8.37 -5.36 -9.08
N ASN A 27 -7.43 -4.44 -8.85
CA ASN A 27 -7.34 -3.12 -9.47
C ASN A 27 -8.62 -2.28 -9.36
N MET A 28 -9.44 -2.55 -8.34
CA MET A 28 -10.66 -1.82 -8.05
C MET A 28 -10.68 -1.41 -6.58
N TYR A 29 -11.21 -0.25 -6.28
CA TYR A 29 -11.42 0.20 -4.90
C TYR A 29 -12.78 0.87 -4.73
N ALA A 30 -13.28 0.87 -3.50
CA ALA A 30 -14.56 1.48 -3.15
C ALA A 30 -14.40 2.98 -2.84
N VAL A 31 -15.38 3.78 -3.27
CA VAL A 31 -15.52 5.19 -2.94
C VAL A 31 -16.77 5.40 -2.10
N PRO A 32 -16.68 5.99 -0.90
CA PRO A 32 -17.81 6.17 0.02
C PRO A 32 -18.66 7.39 -0.39
N LYS A 33 -19.37 7.27 -1.48
CA LYS A 33 -20.29 8.32 -1.97
C LYS A 33 -21.60 7.69 -2.39
N ALA A 34 -22.69 8.06 -1.72
CA ALA A 34 -24.01 7.58 -2.08
C ALA A 34 -24.39 7.99 -3.51
N ILE A 35 -24.69 6.99 -4.35
CA ILE A 35 -25.08 7.17 -5.75
C ILE A 35 -25.99 6.01 -6.18
N LEU A 36 -27.00 6.30 -6.99
CA LEU A 36 -27.90 5.28 -7.59
C LEU A 36 -28.48 4.29 -6.57
N GLY A 37 -28.77 4.76 -5.35
CA GLY A 37 -29.30 3.91 -4.28
C GLY A 37 -28.28 3.08 -3.51
N ALA A 38 -26.99 3.09 -3.88
CA ALA A 38 -25.91 2.47 -3.16
C ALA A 38 -25.19 3.44 -2.22
N ASN A 39 -24.61 2.93 -1.12
CA ASN A 39 -23.82 3.74 -0.16
C ASN A 39 -22.42 4.09 -0.66
N GLY A 40 -22.03 3.58 -1.81
CA GLY A 40 -20.76 3.82 -2.46
C GLY A 40 -20.70 3.13 -3.82
N TYR A 41 -19.60 3.30 -4.51
CA TYR A 41 -19.37 2.66 -5.81
C TYR A 41 -17.94 2.14 -5.91
N MET A 42 -17.73 1.18 -6.81
CA MET A 42 -16.41 0.65 -7.14
C MET A 42 -15.87 1.37 -8.36
N ILE A 43 -14.57 1.70 -8.33
CA ILE A 43 -13.86 2.39 -9.41
C ILE A 43 -12.49 1.74 -9.61
N GLU A 44 -11.98 1.80 -10.83
CA GLU A 44 -10.64 1.32 -11.13
C GLU A 44 -9.55 2.15 -10.45
N TYR A 45 -8.50 1.44 -10.02
CA TYR A 45 -7.33 2.06 -9.43
C TYR A 45 -6.61 2.94 -10.46
N PRO A 46 -6.00 4.07 -10.05
CA PRO A 46 -5.25 4.94 -10.95
C PRO A 46 -4.11 4.21 -11.65
N GLY A 47 -3.92 4.50 -12.92
CA GLY A 47 -2.84 3.93 -13.70
C GLY A 47 -1.48 4.56 -13.44
N LEU A 48 -0.46 3.98 -14.09
CA LEU A 48 0.93 4.43 -14.06
C LEU A 48 1.31 5.00 -15.43
N VAL A 49 1.70 6.27 -15.45
CA VAL A 49 2.19 6.95 -16.65
C VAL A 49 3.69 7.13 -16.55
N SER A 50 4.42 6.80 -17.61
CA SER A 50 5.88 6.98 -17.64
C SER A 50 6.25 8.44 -17.42
N PHE A 51 7.17 8.69 -16.48
CA PHE A 51 7.65 10.02 -16.12
C PHE A 51 9.12 10.21 -16.46
N GLY A 52 9.91 9.14 -16.39
CA GLY A 52 11.34 9.19 -16.65
C GLY A 52 12.00 7.82 -16.49
N THR A 53 13.33 7.80 -16.49
CA THR A 53 14.10 6.57 -16.34
C THR A 53 15.16 6.74 -15.26
N GLY A 54 15.15 5.86 -14.27
CA GLY A 54 16.15 5.75 -13.22
C GLY A 54 17.43 5.04 -13.68
N SER A 55 18.15 4.45 -12.74
CA SER A 55 19.42 3.73 -12.99
C SER A 55 19.29 2.21 -12.74
N GLY A 56 18.10 1.72 -12.44
CA GLY A 56 17.76 0.32 -12.18
C GLY A 56 16.47 0.22 -11.36
N ILE A 57 16.20 -0.95 -10.81
CA ILE A 57 15.04 -1.20 -9.93
C ILE A 57 15.05 -0.20 -8.76
N ASP A 58 13.88 0.30 -8.41
CA ASP A 58 13.75 1.29 -7.36
C ASP A 58 13.88 0.66 -5.96
N ARG A 59 14.66 1.30 -5.10
CA ARG A 59 14.96 0.85 -3.74
C ARG A 59 14.47 1.83 -2.67
N GLY A 60 14.07 3.03 -3.03
CA GLY A 60 13.56 4.03 -2.12
C GLY A 60 13.48 5.40 -2.75
N GLY A 61 12.66 6.26 -2.20
CA GLY A 61 12.54 7.64 -2.64
C GLY A 61 12.03 8.55 -1.52
N ILE A 62 12.38 9.82 -1.62
CA ILE A 62 11.90 10.87 -0.74
C ILE A 62 11.92 12.21 -1.44
N TYR A 63 10.96 13.06 -1.12
CA TYR A 63 11.07 14.47 -1.42
C TYR A 63 11.66 15.19 -0.20
N ASN A 64 12.87 15.70 -0.33
CA ASN A 64 13.50 16.49 0.71
C ASN A 64 12.98 17.93 0.63
N GLU A 65 12.10 18.28 1.54
CA GLU A 65 11.43 19.60 1.57
C GLU A 65 12.40 20.74 1.86
N ARG A 66 13.53 20.47 2.52
CA ARG A 66 14.51 21.49 2.89
C ARG A 66 15.41 21.88 1.72
N LEU A 67 15.80 20.89 0.93
CA LEU A 67 16.63 21.08 -0.25
C LEU A 67 15.78 21.28 -1.52
N GLU A 68 14.46 21.05 -1.45
CA GLU A 68 13.51 21.07 -2.58
C GLU A 68 13.92 20.10 -3.71
N VAL A 69 14.44 18.93 -3.32
CA VAL A 69 14.93 17.91 -4.25
C VAL A 69 14.19 16.60 -4.06
N HIS A 70 13.78 16.01 -5.17
CA HIS A 70 13.29 14.64 -5.18
C HIS A 70 14.47 13.68 -5.34
N TYR A 71 14.78 12.94 -4.29
CA TYR A 71 15.83 11.91 -4.27
C TYR A 71 15.23 10.52 -4.45
N ARG A 72 15.95 9.67 -5.18
CA ARG A 72 15.64 8.23 -5.27
C ARG A 72 16.92 7.40 -5.26
N VAL A 73 16.82 6.20 -4.70
CA VAL A 73 17.82 5.15 -4.89
C VAL A 73 17.30 4.21 -5.96
N SER A 74 17.91 4.22 -7.12
CA SER A 74 17.52 3.44 -8.28
C SER A 74 18.68 2.55 -8.72
N GLY A 75 18.50 1.23 -8.63
CA GLY A 75 19.60 0.26 -8.75
C GLY A 75 20.68 0.54 -7.72
N THR A 76 21.89 0.82 -8.18
CA THR A 76 23.05 1.13 -7.32
C THR A 76 23.39 2.62 -7.29
N LYS A 77 22.44 3.50 -7.59
CA LYS A 77 22.69 4.94 -7.66
C LYS A 77 21.72 5.73 -6.80
N LEU A 78 22.27 6.69 -6.06
CA LEU A 78 21.49 7.83 -5.59
C LEU A 78 21.33 8.79 -6.76
N ILE A 79 20.10 9.16 -7.07
CA ILE A 79 19.75 10.10 -8.12
C ILE A 79 18.89 11.23 -7.56
N SER A 80 19.02 12.42 -8.12
CA SER A 80 18.00 13.45 -8.02
C SER A 80 17.14 13.45 -9.28
N VAL A 81 15.84 13.77 -9.12
CA VAL A 81 14.86 13.76 -10.20
C VAL A 81 14.33 15.17 -10.42
N SER A 82 14.41 15.65 -11.67
CA SER A 82 13.89 16.97 -12.05
C SER A 82 12.36 16.95 -12.18
N THR A 83 11.76 18.11 -12.32
CA THR A 83 10.31 18.27 -12.59
C THR A 83 9.85 17.69 -13.94
N THR A 84 10.77 17.35 -14.81
CA THR A 84 10.53 16.71 -16.11
C THR A 84 10.88 15.22 -16.14
N GLY A 85 11.23 14.62 -14.99
CA GLY A 85 11.63 13.21 -14.90
C GLY A 85 13.06 12.90 -15.29
N THR A 86 13.88 13.94 -15.55
CA THR A 86 15.29 13.75 -15.87
C THR A 86 16.06 13.46 -14.59
N LYS A 87 16.89 12.40 -14.60
CA LYS A 87 17.75 12.05 -13.47
C LYS A 87 19.10 12.74 -13.54
N THR A 88 19.68 13.01 -12.37
CA THR A 88 21.09 13.33 -12.17
C THR A 88 21.68 12.34 -11.17
N GLU A 89 22.72 11.62 -11.53
CA GLU A 89 23.40 10.70 -10.60
C GLU A 89 24.30 11.47 -9.64
N LEU A 90 24.12 11.21 -8.34
CA LEU A 90 24.83 11.89 -7.26
C LEU A 90 25.93 11.00 -6.67
N GLY A 91 25.68 9.68 -6.58
CA GLY A 91 26.64 8.75 -6.01
C GLY A 91 26.27 7.28 -6.22
N THR A 92 27.15 6.41 -5.74
CA THR A 92 26.99 4.96 -5.85
C THR A 92 26.66 4.36 -4.48
N ILE A 93 25.59 3.57 -4.42
CA ILE A 93 25.12 2.85 -3.23
C ILE A 93 25.08 1.36 -3.56
N SER A 94 25.91 0.58 -2.89
CA SER A 94 25.92 -0.89 -3.05
C SER A 94 24.63 -1.54 -2.57
N GLY A 95 24.46 -2.82 -2.92
CA GLY A 95 23.33 -3.65 -2.46
C GLY A 95 22.09 -3.56 -3.33
N THR A 96 21.07 -4.34 -2.93
CA THR A 96 19.81 -4.48 -3.67
C THR A 96 18.59 -4.28 -2.78
N LYS A 97 18.77 -4.20 -1.45
CA LYS A 97 17.68 -4.02 -0.48
C LYS A 97 17.04 -2.63 -0.56
N GLN A 98 15.83 -2.54 -0.06
CA GLN A 98 15.17 -1.25 0.17
C GLN A 98 16.01 -0.39 1.12
N VAL A 99 15.90 0.92 1.01
CA VAL A 99 16.70 1.88 1.77
C VAL A 99 15.81 2.73 2.69
N ALA A 100 16.38 3.15 3.83
CA ALA A 100 15.82 4.24 4.62
C ALA A 100 16.45 5.56 4.19
N MET A 101 15.64 6.61 4.09
CA MET A 101 16.06 7.91 3.55
C MET A 101 15.65 9.09 4.47
N PRO A 102 16.10 9.12 5.74
CA PRO A 102 15.89 10.31 6.56
C PRO A 102 16.70 11.51 6.02
N TYR A 103 16.27 12.72 6.36
CA TYR A 103 17.01 13.92 5.99
C TYR A 103 17.04 14.94 7.12
N SER A 104 18.12 15.72 7.18
CA SER A 104 18.29 16.85 8.09
C SER A 104 17.92 18.17 7.42
N PHE A 105 18.29 19.28 8.02
CA PHE A 105 18.11 20.61 7.43
C PHE A 105 18.98 20.85 6.19
N THR A 106 20.10 20.17 6.10
CA THR A 106 21.14 20.43 5.08
C THR A 106 21.58 19.20 4.32
N THR A 107 21.20 18.00 4.79
CA THR A 107 21.77 16.75 4.32
C THR A 107 20.67 15.74 3.99
N GLN A 108 20.83 15.04 2.87
CA GLN A 108 20.07 13.82 2.57
C GLN A 108 20.88 12.61 3.03
N CYS A 109 20.29 11.82 3.91
CA CYS A 109 20.88 10.55 4.36
C CYS A 109 20.28 9.37 3.60
N VAL A 110 21.08 8.31 3.40
CA VAL A 110 20.64 7.00 2.90
C VAL A 110 21.25 5.92 3.76
N ILE A 111 20.44 5.00 4.27
CA ILE A 111 20.85 3.88 5.09
C ILE A 111 20.46 2.58 4.40
N THR A 112 21.41 1.70 4.20
CA THR A 112 21.20 0.37 3.59
C THR A 112 22.39 -0.55 3.83
N ASP A 113 22.15 -1.83 3.97
CA ASP A 113 23.18 -2.88 4.06
C ASP A 113 24.29 -2.58 5.08
N GLY A 114 23.93 -2.07 6.26
CA GLY A 114 24.87 -1.73 7.32
C GLY A 114 25.70 -0.45 7.05
N LYS A 115 25.29 0.38 6.12
CA LYS A 115 26.02 1.58 5.73
C LYS A 115 25.14 2.83 5.78
N MET A 116 25.76 3.94 6.09
CA MET A 116 25.16 5.26 6.07
C MET A 116 25.89 6.15 5.05
N PHE A 117 25.13 6.81 4.20
CA PHE A 117 25.64 7.75 3.20
C PHE A 117 24.97 9.10 3.40
N LEU A 118 25.72 10.16 3.18
CA LEU A 118 25.25 11.54 3.28
C LEU A 118 25.49 12.28 1.97
N ASP A 119 24.52 13.10 1.55
CA ASP A 119 24.66 14.07 0.48
C ASP A 119 24.33 15.47 1.03
N ASN A 120 25.36 16.29 1.16
CA ASN A 120 25.28 17.69 1.58
C ASN A 120 25.89 18.65 0.51
N GLY A 121 25.74 18.29 -0.76
CA GLY A 121 26.40 18.90 -1.91
C GLY A 121 27.65 18.13 -2.35
N GLY A 122 27.91 16.99 -1.70
CA GLY A 122 28.90 15.99 -2.06
C GLY A 122 28.56 14.66 -1.39
N PHE A 123 28.32 13.64 -2.21
CA PHE A 123 27.92 12.31 -1.72
C PHE A 123 29.10 11.52 -1.15
N ALA A 124 28.99 11.08 0.10
CA ALA A 124 30.01 10.29 0.78
C ALA A 124 29.42 9.23 1.71
N GLU A 125 30.12 8.12 1.88
CA GLU A 125 29.88 7.13 2.93
C GLU A 125 30.41 7.65 4.27
N VAL A 126 29.66 7.48 5.33
CA VAL A 126 30.13 7.73 6.70
C VAL A 126 31.07 6.60 7.09
N THR A 127 32.28 6.94 7.45
CA THR A 127 33.38 5.98 7.72
C THR A 127 33.80 5.96 9.18
N ASP A 128 32.97 6.48 10.07
CA ASP A 128 33.21 6.38 11.52
C ASP A 128 33.28 4.92 11.95
N GLY A 129 34.33 4.53 12.69
CA GLY A 129 34.54 3.14 13.12
C GLY A 129 33.51 2.66 14.15
N ASP A 130 32.78 3.57 14.77
CA ASP A 130 31.79 3.31 15.80
C ASP A 130 30.34 3.35 15.23
N LEU A 131 30.18 3.52 13.92
CA LEU A 131 28.85 3.56 13.27
C LEU A 131 28.07 2.24 13.41
N GLY A 132 28.77 1.10 13.53
CA GLY A 132 28.10 -0.21 13.49
C GLY A 132 27.53 -0.54 12.11
N ASP A 133 26.48 -1.33 12.09
CA ASP A 133 25.79 -1.79 10.87
C ASP A 133 24.33 -1.25 10.83
N PRO A 134 24.10 0.05 10.60
CA PRO A 134 22.76 0.63 10.68
C PRO A 134 21.81 0.04 9.65
N ILE A 135 20.61 -0.32 10.12
CA ILE A 135 19.54 -0.88 9.28
C ILE A 135 18.41 0.11 9.02
N ASP A 136 18.21 1.06 9.94
CA ASP A 136 17.19 2.09 9.81
C ASP A 136 17.56 3.35 10.60
N GLY A 137 16.94 4.48 10.29
CA GLY A 137 17.20 5.73 10.96
C GLY A 137 16.12 6.80 10.75
N VAL A 138 16.05 7.72 11.68
CA VAL A 138 15.21 8.93 11.60
C VAL A 138 16.01 10.16 12.00
N TRP A 139 15.67 11.31 11.44
CA TRP A 139 16.25 12.57 11.90
C TRP A 139 15.35 13.25 12.92
N ILE A 140 15.92 13.59 14.08
CA ILE A 140 15.19 14.22 15.18
C ILE A 140 16.11 15.14 15.99
N ASN A 141 15.67 16.39 16.24
CA ASN A 141 16.34 17.37 17.11
C ASN A 141 17.84 17.61 16.83
N GLY A 142 18.28 17.45 15.59
CA GLY A 142 19.69 17.62 15.23
C GLY A 142 20.51 16.34 15.20
N TYR A 143 19.89 15.19 15.48
CA TYR A 143 20.52 13.87 15.45
C TYR A 143 19.97 13.01 14.34
N TYR A 144 20.79 12.20 13.71
CA TYR A 144 20.33 10.95 13.11
C TYR A 144 20.27 9.90 14.21
N PHE A 145 19.07 9.47 14.54
CA PHE A 145 18.81 8.38 15.47
C PHE A 145 18.73 7.09 14.67
N LEU A 146 19.58 6.12 15.01
CA LEU A 146 19.87 4.92 14.23
C LEU A 146 19.60 3.66 15.04
N THR A 147 19.44 2.53 14.35
CA THR A 147 19.47 1.20 14.94
C THR A 147 20.23 0.24 14.05
N ASP A 148 20.96 -0.71 14.66
CA ASP A 148 21.65 -1.83 14.00
C ASP A 148 20.98 -3.20 14.26
N GLY A 149 19.84 -3.18 14.97
CA GLY A 149 19.11 -4.37 15.38
C GLY A 149 19.31 -4.71 16.86
N GLU A 150 20.49 -4.54 17.40
CA GLU A 150 20.81 -4.77 18.82
C GLU A 150 20.72 -3.46 19.62
N TYR A 151 21.30 -2.41 19.08
CA TYR A 151 21.40 -1.09 19.74
C TYR A 151 20.60 -0.03 19.01
N ILE A 152 20.24 0.99 19.80
CA ILE A 152 19.80 2.29 19.31
C ILE A 152 20.82 3.33 19.73
N TYR A 153 21.25 4.17 18.82
CA TYR A 153 22.28 5.16 19.02
C TYR A 153 22.04 6.39 18.15
N HIS A 154 22.84 7.41 18.26
CA HIS A 154 22.66 8.63 17.46
C HIS A 154 23.99 9.31 17.12
N THR A 155 23.99 10.09 16.05
CA THR A 155 25.11 10.96 15.69
C THR A 155 25.26 12.09 16.71
N ASP A 156 26.39 12.77 16.68
CA ASP A 156 26.55 14.00 17.46
C ASP A 156 25.70 15.14 16.87
N ILE A 157 25.25 16.06 17.72
CA ILE A 157 24.31 17.12 17.32
C ILE A 157 24.89 18.10 16.29
N ASP A 158 26.20 18.32 16.34
CA ASP A 158 26.91 19.26 15.47
C ASP A 158 27.72 18.55 14.37
N ASP A 159 27.75 17.23 14.37
CA ASP A 159 28.44 16.40 13.40
C ASP A 159 27.65 15.14 13.03
N GLU A 160 26.99 15.19 11.88
CA GLU A 160 26.18 14.09 11.36
C GLU A 160 27.00 12.85 10.95
N THR A 161 28.33 12.95 10.97
CA THR A 161 29.24 11.84 10.61
C THR A 161 29.92 11.20 11.82
N ALA A 162 29.82 11.79 13.01
CA ALA A 162 30.48 11.33 14.23
C ALA A 162 29.51 10.51 15.10
N ILE A 163 29.95 9.34 15.54
CA ILE A 163 29.27 8.44 16.47
C ILE A 163 30.12 8.29 17.74
N ASP A 164 29.52 8.56 18.89
CA ASP A 164 30.17 8.27 20.18
C ASP A 164 29.73 6.88 20.65
N PRO A 165 30.65 5.89 20.75
CA PRO A 165 30.32 4.52 21.10
C PRO A 165 29.77 4.37 22.52
N LEU A 166 29.76 5.41 23.33
CA LEU A 166 29.16 5.41 24.67
C LEU A 166 27.75 5.97 24.70
N LYS A 167 27.27 6.51 23.57
CA LYS A 167 25.94 7.11 23.43
C LYS A 167 24.95 6.15 22.78
N PHE A 168 24.66 5.04 23.43
CA PHE A 168 23.69 4.05 22.97
C PHE A 168 22.74 3.61 24.08
N ALA A 169 21.68 2.94 23.68
CA ALA A 169 20.77 2.24 24.55
C ALA A 169 20.26 0.94 23.86
N THR A 170 19.56 0.12 24.60
CA THR A 170 18.86 -1.05 24.09
C THR A 170 17.34 -0.87 24.27
N ALA A 171 16.55 -1.41 23.37
CA ALA A 171 15.11 -1.49 23.50
C ALA A 171 14.77 -2.72 24.37
N GLU A 172 14.69 -2.55 25.69
CA GLU A 172 14.67 -3.63 26.68
C GLU A 172 13.31 -3.88 27.34
N PHE A 173 12.21 -3.40 26.76
CA PHE A 173 10.89 -3.74 27.27
C PHE A 173 10.65 -5.26 27.25
N MET A 174 11.16 -5.91 26.24
CA MET A 174 11.32 -7.37 26.15
C MET A 174 12.65 -7.64 25.40
N PRO A 175 13.26 -8.85 25.56
CA PRO A 175 14.42 -9.23 24.76
C PRO A 175 13.98 -9.44 23.29
N ASP A 176 14.05 -8.40 22.51
CA ASP A 176 13.56 -8.30 21.14
C ASP A 176 14.51 -7.44 20.31
N GLU A 177 14.76 -7.80 19.05
CA GLU A 177 15.62 -7.05 18.16
C GLU A 177 14.90 -5.77 17.68
N SER A 178 15.61 -4.67 17.57
CA SER A 178 15.10 -3.41 17.03
C SER A 178 15.13 -3.44 15.51
N LEU A 179 14.00 -3.61 14.85
CA LEU A 179 13.91 -3.77 13.40
C LEU A 179 13.70 -2.47 12.64
N GLY A 180 13.20 -1.41 13.28
CA GLY A 180 12.94 -0.19 12.56
C GLY A 180 12.50 0.98 13.41
N LEU A 181 12.52 2.16 12.80
CA LEU A 181 12.29 3.43 13.46
C LEU A 181 11.26 4.26 12.70
N LEU A 182 10.42 5.00 13.43
CA LEU A 182 9.59 6.07 12.88
C LEU A 182 9.58 7.28 13.83
N LYS A 183 9.52 8.47 13.25
CA LYS A 183 9.31 9.69 14.02
C LYS A 183 7.82 9.89 14.29
N THR A 184 7.46 10.22 15.52
CA THR A 184 6.09 10.57 15.89
C THR A 184 5.80 12.04 15.62
N GLN A 185 4.52 12.40 15.50
CA GLN A 185 4.11 13.82 15.33
C GLN A 185 4.46 14.68 16.54
N ASP A 186 4.48 14.11 17.74
CA ASP A 186 4.88 14.79 18.97
C ASP A 186 6.40 14.75 19.21
N ASN A 187 7.17 14.61 18.12
CA ASN A 187 8.63 14.70 18.09
C ASN A 187 9.34 13.71 19.02
N LYS A 188 8.95 12.45 18.92
CA LYS A 188 9.56 11.31 19.60
C LYS A 188 9.97 10.27 18.58
N VAL A 189 10.71 9.25 18.99
CA VAL A 189 11.08 8.10 18.16
C VAL A 189 10.28 6.89 18.61
N ALA A 190 9.57 6.25 17.70
CA ALA A 190 9.04 4.92 17.87
C ALA A 190 10.09 3.92 17.38
N VAL A 191 10.50 3.02 18.27
CA VAL A 191 11.42 1.92 18.00
C VAL A 191 10.58 0.65 17.91
N PHE A 192 10.60 0.01 16.77
CA PHE A 192 9.84 -1.20 16.50
C PHE A 192 10.76 -2.41 16.58
N GLY A 193 10.48 -3.30 17.52
CA GLY A 193 11.04 -4.64 17.55
C GLY A 193 10.18 -5.64 16.76
N ARG A 194 10.56 -6.92 16.79
CA ARG A 194 9.76 -7.99 16.18
C ARG A 194 8.41 -8.16 16.88
N TYR A 195 8.33 -7.97 18.18
CA TYR A 195 7.15 -8.18 19.03
C TYR A 195 6.81 -7.00 19.93
N THR A 196 7.60 -5.94 19.88
CA THR A 196 7.44 -4.76 20.75
C THR A 196 7.50 -3.47 19.97
N THR A 197 6.90 -2.44 20.51
CA THR A 197 7.07 -1.05 20.07
C THR A 197 7.33 -0.20 21.29
N GLU A 198 8.46 0.49 21.32
CA GLU A 198 8.88 1.37 22.39
C GLU A 198 9.00 2.81 21.90
N TYR A 199 8.86 3.76 22.80
CA TYR A 199 8.93 5.18 22.42
C TYR A 199 10.01 5.88 23.23
N PHE A 200 10.82 6.68 22.56
CA PHE A 200 11.92 7.43 23.16
C PHE A 200 11.71 8.93 22.95
N ALA A 201 11.96 9.70 24.00
CA ALA A 201 11.93 11.16 23.97
C ALA A 201 13.31 11.72 24.22
N ASP A 202 13.68 12.75 23.48
CA ASP A 202 14.88 13.51 23.72
C ASP A 202 14.76 14.29 25.04
N ILE A 203 15.72 14.11 25.94
CA ILE A 203 15.85 14.81 27.22
C ILE A 203 17.19 15.52 27.34
N ALA A 204 17.95 15.62 26.24
CA ALA A 204 19.22 16.29 26.16
C ALA A 204 20.26 15.85 27.23
N GLN A 205 20.31 14.56 27.53
CA GLN A 205 21.35 14.00 28.42
C GLN A 205 22.72 13.93 27.73
N ALA A 206 23.77 14.06 28.54
CA ALA A 206 25.13 14.09 28.04
C ALA A 206 25.62 12.74 27.46
N ASN A 207 25.13 11.62 27.97
CA ASN A 207 25.50 10.29 27.48
C ASN A 207 24.64 9.91 26.26
N PHE A 208 23.50 9.28 26.50
CA PHE A 208 22.50 9.02 25.45
C PHE A 208 21.39 10.06 25.58
N ALA A 209 21.14 10.83 24.52
CA ALA A 209 20.25 11.99 24.59
C ALA A 209 18.76 11.64 24.81
N PHE A 210 18.37 10.38 24.60
CA PHE A 210 17.00 9.94 24.62
C PHE A 210 16.68 9.04 25.82
N THR A 211 15.45 9.08 26.28
CA THR A 211 14.95 8.19 27.35
C THR A 211 13.68 7.51 26.92
N ARG A 212 13.50 6.26 27.38
CA ARG A 212 12.31 5.47 27.09
C ARG A 212 11.08 6.01 27.83
N ILE A 213 9.94 6.03 27.17
CA ILE A 213 8.65 6.39 27.74
C ILE A 213 7.91 5.10 28.13
N GLU A 214 8.11 4.65 29.37
CA GLU A 214 7.57 3.39 29.89
C GLU A 214 6.06 3.23 29.69
N SER A 215 5.29 4.31 29.81
CA SER A 215 3.83 4.28 29.70
C SER A 215 3.30 4.07 28.30
N ARG A 216 4.17 4.11 27.27
CA ARG A 216 3.80 3.96 25.87
C ARG A 216 4.25 2.64 25.24
N ALA A 217 5.04 1.85 25.94
CA ALA A 217 5.51 0.56 25.40
C ALA A 217 4.34 -0.39 25.09
N GLN A 218 4.37 -1.02 23.93
CA GLN A 218 3.34 -1.94 23.45
C GLN A 218 3.94 -3.29 23.10
N LYS A 219 3.20 -4.37 23.37
CA LYS A 219 3.60 -5.75 23.01
C LYS A 219 3.08 -6.10 21.61
N ILE A 220 3.54 -5.36 20.63
CA ILE A 220 3.29 -5.59 19.20
C ILE A 220 4.44 -4.97 18.43
N GLY A 221 4.90 -5.63 17.38
CA GLY A 221 6.02 -5.17 16.58
C GLY A 221 5.85 -5.49 15.09
N ILE A 222 6.91 -5.30 14.33
CA ILE A 222 6.95 -5.43 12.88
C ILE A 222 7.67 -6.71 12.45
N VAL A 223 7.37 -7.21 11.26
CA VAL A 223 8.02 -8.41 10.72
C VAL A 223 9.32 -8.09 9.99
N ALA A 224 9.49 -6.85 9.51
CA ALA A 224 10.66 -6.40 8.76
C ALA A 224 10.84 -4.88 8.85
N THR A 225 12.02 -4.40 8.55
CA THR A 225 12.41 -2.97 8.67
C THR A 225 11.45 -2.02 7.94
N HIS A 226 10.99 -2.39 6.76
CA HIS A 226 10.08 -1.56 5.97
C HIS A 226 8.62 -1.98 6.05
N ALA A 227 8.28 -2.90 6.96
CA ALA A 227 6.91 -3.34 7.22
C ALA A 227 6.13 -2.32 8.08
N LYS A 228 6.33 -1.04 7.84
CA LYS A 228 5.72 0.07 8.56
C LYS A 228 5.57 1.31 7.70
N CYS A 229 4.54 2.10 7.96
CA CYS A 229 4.41 3.46 7.45
C CYS A 229 3.65 4.34 8.44
N GLU A 230 3.79 5.66 8.30
CA GLU A 230 3.11 6.65 9.14
C GLU A 230 2.14 7.46 8.29
N LEU A 231 0.95 7.70 8.80
CA LEU A 231 -0.01 8.58 8.20
C LEU A 231 -0.87 9.28 9.26
N GLY A 232 -0.85 10.60 9.24
CA GLY A 232 -1.71 11.41 10.11
C GLY A 232 -1.44 11.22 11.62
N GLY A 233 -0.26 10.71 11.99
CA GLY A 233 0.14 10.41 13.36
C GLY A 233 -0.15 9.00 13.81
N ASP A 234 -0.84 8.21 13.02
CA ASP A 234 -1.05 6.79 13.26
C ASP A 234 0.01 5.98 12.50
N PHE A 235 0.44 4.87 13.09
CA PHE A 235 1.35 3.95 12.43
C PHE A 235 0.58 2.75 11.90
N TYR A 236 0.91 2.33 10.70
CA TYR A 236 0.42 1.09 10.09
C TYR A 236 1.58 0.13 9.97
N ILE A 237 1.36 -1.11 10.41
CA ILE A 237 2.42 -2.12 10.48
C ILE A 237 1.93 -3.47 9.94
N VAL A 238 2.85 -4.22 9.35
CA VAL A 238 2.72 -5.66 9.16
C VAL A 238 3.58 -6.34 10.20
N GLY A 239 2.94 -7.10 11.08
CA GLY A 239 3.60 -7.75 12.21
C GLY A 239 2.58 -8.38 13.14
N GLY A 240 2.87 -8.40 14.43
CA GLY A 240 1.98 -8.99 15.42
C GLY A 240 2.61 -9.13 16.77
N ARG A 241 1.85 -9.71 17.70
CA ARG A 241 2.33 -10.10 19.01
C ARG A 241 3.07 -11.46 18.93
N LYS A 242 3.83 -11.78 19.94
CA LYS A 242 4.65 -13.01 19.97
C LYS A 242 3.85 -14.31 19.76
N GLU A 243 2.58 -14.31 20.13
CA GLU A 243 1.70 -15.49 20.10
C GLU A 243 0.65 -15.42 18.99
N GLU A 244 0.76 -14.43 18.11
CA GLU A 244 -0.17 -14.19 17.00
C GLU A 244 0.53 -14.39 15.65
N ALA A 245 -0.22 -14.82 14.66
CA ALA A 245 0.24 -14.81 13.28
C ALA A 245 0.45 -13.37 12.79
N VAL A 246 1.38 -13.21 11.83
CA VAL A 246 1.61 -11.92 11.18
C VAL A 246 0.33 -11.42 10.53
N SER A 247 -0.03 -10.18 10.82
CA SER A 247 -1.23 -9.52 10.32
C SER A 247 -1.01 -8.02 10.20
N VAL A 248 -2.01 -7.28 9.71
CA VAL A 248 -1.89 -5.83 9.54
C VAL A 248 -2.58 -5.12 10.70
N HIS A 249 -1.86 -4.21 11.31
CA HIS A 249 -2.34 -3.45 12.46
C HIS A 249 -2.19 -1.95 12.24
N LYS A 250 -3.12 -1.20 12.83
CA LYS A 250 -3.03 0.25 13.04
C LYS A 250 -2.69 0.50 14.50
N LEU A 251 -1.60 1.23 14.75
CA LEU A 251 -1.21 1.65 16.09
C LEU A 251 -1.70 3.06 16.33
N VAL A 252 -2.54 3.23 17.34
CA VAL A 252 -3.12 4.51 17.72
C VAL A 252 -2.73 4.79 19.18
N ALA A 253 -1.97 5.84 19.42
CA ALA A 253 -1.51 6.23 20.75
C ALA A 253 -0.94 5.04 21.56
N ASN A 254 -1.73 4.45 22.46
CA ASN A 254 -1.31 3.36 23.36
C ASN A 254 -2.03 2.04 23.05
N SER A 255 -2.63 1.89 21.90
CA SER A 255 -3.38 0.70 21.51
C SER A 255 -3.07 0.26 20.08
N SER A 256 -3.33 -0.99 19.79
CA SER A 256 -3.27 -1.54 18.43
C SER A 256 -4.64 -2.08 18.02
N VAL A 257 -5.02 -1.79 16.79
CA VAL A 257 -6.25 -2.31 16.18
C VAL A 257 -5.87 -3.14 14.96
N LYS A 258 -6.29 -4.39 14.93
CA LYS A 258 -6.13 -5.24 13.76
C LYS A 258 -7.06 -4.73 12.65
N ILE A 259 -6.48 -4.47 11.48
CA ILE A 259 -7.20 -3.98 10.30
C ILE A 259 -7.20 -5.01 9.16
N SER A 260 -6.39 -6.06 9.23
CA SER A 260 -6.48 -7.15 8.26
C SER A 260 -7.72 -8.00 8.51
N THR A 261 -8.32 -8.45 7.42
CA THR A 261 -9.40 -9.43 7.42
C THR A 261 -8.81 -10.84 7.31
N ARG A 262 -9.66 -11.86 7.46
CA ARG A 262 -9.24 -13.26 7.32
C ARG A 262 -8.63 -13.56 5.95
N GLU A 263 -9.15 -12.96 4.90
CA GLU A 263 -8.63 -13.10 3.54
C GLU A 263 -7.21 -12.54 3.42
N ILE A 264 -6.98 -11.37 4.01
CA ILE A 264 -5.65 -10.73 4.03
C ILE A 264 -4.67 -11.56 4.86
N ASP A 265 -5.10 -12.04 6.02
CA ASP A 265 -4.26 -12.92 6.86
C ASP A 265 -3.87 -14.20 6.12
N LYS A 266 -4.78 -14.79 5.32
CA LYS A 266 -4.46 -15.96 4.48
C LYS A 266 -3.42 -15.64 3.40
N VAL A 267 -3.49 -14.46 2.80
CA VAL A 267 -2.48 -14.02 1.81
C VAL A 267 -1.13 -13.87 2.49
N ILE A 268 -1.06 -13.19 3.64
CA ILE A 268 0.19 -13.01 4.37
C ILE A 268 0.75 -14.35 4.88
N ALA A 269 -0.10 -15.26 5.34
CA ALA A 269 0.31 -16.57 5.86
C ALA A 269 0.88 -17.53 4.81
N GLN A 270 0.82 -17.19 3.51
CA GLN A 270 1.49 -17.94 2.44
C GLN A 270 3.00 -17.74 2.45
N TYR A 271 3.48 -16.67 3.06
CA TYR A 271 4.88 -16.30 3.11
C TYR A 271 5.50 -16.67 4.46
N THR A 272 6.71 -17.16 4.41
CA THR A 272 7.56 -17.34 5.60
C THR A 272 8.08 -15.98 6.10
N GLU A 273 8.52 -15.91 7.35
CA GLU A 273 9.13 -14.66 7.86
C GLU A 273 10.37 -14.24 7.06
N THR A 274 11.12 -15.20 6.53
CA THR A 274 12.28 -14.90 5.67
C THR A 274 11.90 -14.25 4.36
N GLU A 275 10.76 -14.61 3.77
CA GLU A 275 10.23 -13.98 2.56
C GLU A 275 9.62 -12.61 2.85
N LEU A 276 9.11 -12.42 4.07
CA LEU A 276 8.53 -11.15 4.51
C LEU A 276 9.58 -10.07 4.86
N VAL A 277 10.88 -10.41 4.90
CA VAL A 277 11.95 -9.43 5.18
C VAL A 277 11.96 -8.27 4.17
N ASP A 278 11.58 -8.52 2.92
CA ASP A 278 11.59 -7.53 1.85
C ASP A 278 10.25 -6.78 1.67
N ILE A 279 9.32 -6.93 2.62
CA ILE A 279 8.06 -6.17 2.61
C ILE A 279 8.35 -4.66 2.62
N ARG A 280 7.61 -3.93 1.78
CA ARG A 280 7.58 -2.47 1.82
C ARG A 280 6.15 -1.99 2.04
N MET A 281 5.96 -1.13 3.03
CA MET A 281 4.72 -0.38 3.22
C MET A 281 4.89 1.06 2.79
N GLU A 282 3.86 1.60 2.19
CA GLU A 282 3.78 3.02 1.84
C GLU A 282 2.35 3.52 2.01
N CYS A 283 2.21 4.82 2.19
CA CYS A 283 0.91 5.45 2.30
C CYS A 283 0.84 6.69 1.39
N ARG A 284 -0.37 6.99 0.91
CA ARG A 284 -0.63 8.20 0.16
C ARG A 284 -2.05 8.69 0.37
N ILE A 285 -2.24 9.98 0.22
CA ILE A 285 -3.55 10.62 0.20
C ILE A 285 -3.78 11.16 -1.20
N GLU A 286 -4.86 10.76 -1.82
CA GLU A 286 -5.24 11.20 -3.15
C GLU A 286 -6.73 11.51 -3.19
N ASP A 287 -7.13 12.76 -3.49
CA ASP A 287 -8.52 13.25 -3.47
C ASP A 287 -9.30 12.92 -2.20
N ASN A 288 -8.69 13.13 -1.04
CA ASN A 288 -9.23 12.78 0.27
C ASN A 288 -9.47 11.27 0.50
N ILE A 289 -8.94 10.42 -0.37
CA ILE A 289 -8.90 8.99 -0.16
C ILE A 289 -7.50 8.61 0.31
N THR A 290 -7.46 7.90 1.41
CA THR A 290 -6.21 7.45 2.03
C THR A 290 -5.96 5.99 1.66
N PHE A 291 -4.83 5.74 1.02
CA PHE A 291 -4.38 4.40 0.64
C PHE A 291 -3.14 4.01 1.44
N ILE A 292 -3.13 2.77 1.90
CA ILE A 292 -1.96 2.10 2.47
C ILE A 292 -1.68 0.90 1.59
N LEU A 293 -0.49 0.88 1.01
CA LEU A 293 -0.04 -0.21 0.15
C LEU A 293 0.95 -1.08 0.91
N ILE A 294 0.81 -2.39 0.73
CA ILE A 294 1.70 -3.40 1.29
C ILE A 294 2.23 -4.22 0.12
N HIS A 295 3.50 -4.01 -0.19
CA HIS A 295 4.18 -4.73 -1.25
C HIS A 295 4.75 -6.02 -0.67
N LEU A 296 4.06 -7.13 -0.92
CA LEU A 296 4.50 -8.49 -0.66
C LEU A 296 5.36 -9.01 -1.83
N PRO A 297 6.04 -10.14 -1.70
CA PRO A 297 6.88 -10.68 -2.78
C PRO A 297 6.14 -10.83 -4.12
N ASP A 298 4.94 -11.42 -4.13
CA ASP A 298 4.17 -11.73 -5.34
C ASP A 298 2.90 -10.91 -5.50
N GLU A 299 2.53 -10.13 -4.49
CA GLU A 299 1.29 -9.34 -4.50
C GLU A 299 1.50 -7.93 -3.94
N THR A 300 0.59 -7.04 -4.28
CA THR A 300 0.49 -5.75 -3.62
C THR A 300 -0.93 -5.61 -3.09
N LEU A 301 -1.04 -5.55 -1.77
CA LEU A 301 -2.29 -5.29 -1.09
C LEU A 301 -2.52 -3.78 -0.97
N CYS A 302 -3.75 -3.35 -1.17
CA CYS A 302 -4.16 -1.97 -1.02
C CYS A 302 -5.28 -1.88 0.01
N PHE A 303 -5.06 -1.11 1.07
CA PHE A 303 -6.05 -0.80 2.09
C PHE A 303 -6.53 0.64 1.93
N ASN A 304 -7.82 0.84 1.81
CA ASN A 304 -8.46 2.14 1.74
C ASN A 304 -8.99 2.54 3.12
N GLU A 305 -8.21 3.32 3.86
CA GLU A 305 -8.56 3.78 5.22
C GLU A 305 -9.84 4.63 5.24
N THR A 306 -10.08 5.42 4.20
CA THR A 306 -11.27 6.28 4.11
C THR A 306 -12.56 5.45 4.05
N ILE A 307 -12.54 4.36 3.29
CA ILE A 307 -13.68 3.45 3.22
C ILE A 307 -13.81 2.62 4.50
N ALA A 308 -12.68 2.17 5.07
CA ALA A 308 -12.67 1.42 6.31
C ALA A 308 -13.33 2.20 7.46
N SER A 309 -13.03 3.47 7.55
CA SER A 309 -13.59 4.38 8.56
C SER A 309 -15.08 4.68 8.35
N SER A 310 -15.60 4.62 7.12
CA SER A 310 -16.98 4.97 6.78
C SER A 310 -17.93 3.78 6.69
N LEU A 311 -17.48 2.66 6.09
CA LEU A 311 -18.31 1.50 5.78
C LEU A 311 -17.78 0.17 6.35
N GLY A 312 -16.59 0.20 6.94
CA GLY A 312 -15.98 -0.95 7.61
C GLY A 312 -14.77 -1.55 6.88
N VAL A 313 -13.96 -2.26 7.65
CA VAL A 313 -12.65 -2.79 7.23
C VAL A 313 -12.79 -3.86 6.12
N PHE A 314 -13.89 -4.60 6.10
CA PHE A 314 -14.08 -5.74 5.18
C PHE A 314 -14.15 -5.35 3.71
N ILE A 315 -14.55 -4.11 3.41
CA ILE A 315 -14.69 -3.61 2.03
C ILE A 315 -13.50 -2.75 1.59
N ALA A 316 -12.55 -2.54 2.49
CA ALA A 316 -11.44 -1.60 2.30
C ALA A 316 -10.25 -2.22 1.56
N TRP A 317 -10.23 -3.53 1.39
CA TRP A 317 -9.10 -4.26 0.84
C TRP A 317 -9.26 -4.59 -0.63
N SER A 318 -8.18 -4.45 -1.38
CA SER A 318 -8.05 -4.88 -2.77
C SER A 318 -6.63 -5.34 -3.07
N VAL A 319 -6.45 -6.02 -4.20
CA VAL A 319 -5.15 -6.46 -4.72
C VAL A 319 -4.82 -5.62 -5.95
N LEU A 320 -3.56 -5.21 -6.09
CA LEU A 320 -3.08 -4.50 -7.27
C LEU A 320 -2.15 -5.40 -8.08
N LYS A 321 -2.40 -5.44 -9.38
CA LYS A 321 -1.63 -6.21 -10.38
C LYS A 321 -1.37 -5.36 -11.62
N SER A 322 -0.33 -5.69 -12.38
CA SER A 322 0.07 -4.93 -13.58
C SER A 322 0.01 -5.73 -14.89
N SER A 323 -0.79 -6.79 -14.94
CA SER A 323 -0.98 -7.59 -16.15
C SER A 323 -2.44 -7.96 -16.38
N ILE A 324 -2.72 -8.48 -17.58
CA ILE A 324 -4.05 -8.99 -17.93
C ILE A 324 -4.30 -10.42 -17.44
N THR A 325 -3.28 -11.10 -16.97
CA THR A 325 -3.34 -12.48 -16.44
C THR A 325 -3.23 -12.52 -14.91
N ASN A 326 -3.07 -11.35 -14.27
CA ASN A 326 -2.87 -11.19 -12.83
C ASN A 326 -1.66 -11.94 -12.25
N ASP A 327 -0.70 -12.29 -13.08
CA ASP A 327 0.55 -12.96 -12.70
C ASP A 327 1.71 -11.99 -12.42
N THR A 328 1.55 -10.72 -12.80
CA THR A 328 2.55 -9.67 -12.58
C THR A 328 2.14 -8.78 -11.42
N THR A 329 3.00 -8.65 -10.42
CA THR A 329 2.77 -7.77 -9.27
C THR A 329 2.61 -6.31 -9.74
N TYR A 330 1.92 -5.50 -8.94
CA TYR A 330 1.84 -4.06 -9.19
C TYR A 330 3.25 -3.45 -9.26
N ARG A 331 3.53 -2.77 -10.37
CA ARG A 331 4.88 -2.28 -10.69
C ARG A 331 5.32 -1.08 -9.86
N GLY A 332 4.40 -0.18 -9.52
CA GLY A 332 4.71 1.02 -8.74
C GLY A 332 5.18 0.69 -7.32
N ILE A 333 6.23 1.36 -6.86
CA ILE A 333 6.78 1.24 -5.50
C ILE A 333 7.44 2.55 -5.06
N ASN A 334 7.56 2.75 -3.75
CA ASN A 334 8.19 3.92 -3.15
C ASN A 334 7.58 5.23 -3.69
N THR A 335 6.27 5.30 -3.61
CA THR A 335 5.48 6.43 -4.13
C THR A 335 5.63 7.65 -3.25
N ILE A 336 6.09 8.76 -3.83
CA ILE A 336 6.37 10.02 -3.15
C ILE A 336 5.62 11.16 -3.82
N PHE A 337 5.01 12.02 -3.03
CA PHE A 337 4.43 13.25 -3.55
C PHE A 337 5.53 14.27 -3.87
N ASP A 338 5.59 14.73 -5.11
CA ASP A 338 6.48 15.79 -5.52
C ASP A 338 5.68 17.11 -5.65
N PRO A 339 5.80 18.02 -4.70
CA PRO A 339 5.02 19.27 -4.69
C PRO A 339 5.35 20.20 -5.84
N ARG A 340 6.54 20.08 -6.45
CA ARG A 340 6.96 20.93 -7.58
C ARG A 340 6.12 20.70 -8.83
N ILE A 341 5.57 19.50 -8.98
CA ILE A 341 4.69 19.09 -10.10
C ILE A 341 3.30 18.69 -9.65
N ALA A 342 3.04 18.71 -8.33
CA ALA A 342 1.79 18.30 -7.70
C ALA A 342 1.31 16.90 -8.12
N LYS A 343 2.25 15.94 -8.20
CA LYS A 343 1.98 14.54 -8.59
C LYS A 343 2.66 13.55 -7.64
N TRP A 344 2.05 12.38 -7.54
CA TRP A 344 2.68 11.22 -6.93
C TRP A 344 3.60 10.55 -7.95
N VAL A 345 4.87 10.44 -7.61
CA VAL A 345 5.93 9.81 -8.41
C VAL A 345 6.32 8.51 -7.75
N CYS A 346 6.33 7.43 -8.50
CA CYS A 346 6.78 6.11 -8.05
C CYS A 346 7.99 5.63 -8.85
N GLY A 347 8.75 4.71 -8.26
CA GLY A 347 9.69 3.88 -9.00
C GLY A 347 9.03 2.59 -9.47
N ASP A 348 9.80 1.71 -10.05
CA ASP A 348 9.36 0.45 -10.61
C ASP A 348 10.06 -0.73 -9.94
N LYS A 349 9.33 -1.83 -9.70
CA LYS A 349 9.87 -3.07 -9.11
C LYS A 349 10.60 -3.95 -10.11
N GLN A 350 10.40 -3.74 -11.40
CA GLN A 350 10.88 -4.64 -12.45
C GLN A 350 12.00 -4.06 -13.29
N ASP A 351 11.96 -2.76 -13.52
CA ASP A 351 12.95 -2.10 -14.37
C ASP A 351 13.33 -0.70 -13.84
N SER A 352 13.93 0.12 -14.66
CA SER A 352 14.38 1.46 -14.32
C SER A 352 13.33 2.55 -14.58
N THR A 353 12.09 2.22 -14.90
CA THR A 353 11.06 3.21 -15.19
C THR A 353 10.70 3.99 -13.92
N MET A 354 10.54 5.27 -14.04
CA MET A 354 9.87 6.11 -13.05
C MET A 354 8.51 6.51 -13.59
N GLY A 355 7.47 6.40 -12.76
CA GLY A 355 6.11 6.69 -13.14
C GLY A 355 5.46 7.80 -12.31
N THR A 356 4.41 8.37 -12.86
CA THR A 356 3.45 9.15 -12.08
C THR A 356 2.12 8.41 -12.02
N ILE A 357 1.44 8.53 -10.89
CA ILE A 357 0.08 8.02 -10.73
C ILE A 357 -0.88 9.01 -11.38
N ASP A 358 -1.75 8.51 -12.26
CA ASP A 358 -2.70 9.32 -12.99
C ASP A 358 -4.09 8.66 -12.99
N LYS A 359 -5.09 9.42 -12.54
CA LYS A 359 -6.48 8.95 -12.45
C LYS A 359 -7.21 8.91 -13.78
N SER A 360 -6.67 9.61 -14.78
CA SER A 360 -7.29 9.65 -16.11
C SER A 360 -7.03 8.37 -16.91
N VAL A 361 -6.07 7.57 -16.47
CA VAL A 361 -5.72 6.28 -17.09
C VAL A 361 -5.80 5.14 -16.08
N ASN A 362 -5.96 3.92 -16.58
CA ASN A 362 -5.95 2.67 -15.82
C ASN A 362 -4.91 1.68 -16.35
N THR A 363 -4.16 2.08 -17.35
CA THR A 363 -3.01 1.31 -17.85
C THR A 363 -1.76 1.53 -17.00
N HIS A 364 -0.89 0.54 -16.97
CA HIS A 364 0.40 0.65 -16.29
C HIS A 364 1.51 0.73 -17.33
N TYR A 365 2.02 1.96 -17.57
CA TYR A 365 3.00 2.24 -18.64
C TYR A 365 2.51 1.76 -20.01
N ASP A 366 1.30 2.16 -20.37
CA ASP A 366 0.58 1.78 -21.60
C ASP A 366 0.20 0.29 -21.71
N VAL A 367 0.52 -0.54 -20.72
CA VAL A 367 0.08 -1.93 -20.65
C VAL A 367 -1.26 -2.01 -19.94
N ILE A 368 -2.23 -2.68 -20.56
CA ILE A 368 -3.54 -2.90 -19.98
C ILE A 368 -3.41 -3.82 -18.75
N ALA A 369 -3.98 -3.41 -17.63
CA ALA A 369 -4.12 -4.24 -16.45
C ALA A 369 -5.59 -4.70 -16.33
N GLU A 370 -5.80 -5.98 -16.03
CA GLU A 370 -7.12 -6.53 -15.79
C GLU A 370 -7.66 -6.02 -14.46
N TRP A 371 -8.95 -5.69 -14.44
CA TRP A 371 -9.66 -5.50 -13.18
C TRP A 371 -10.71 -6.60 -12.98
N ILE A 372 -10.92 -6.98 -11.72
CA ILE A 372 -11.90 -7.97 -11.32
C ILE A 372 -12.66 -7.48 -10.11
N LEU A 373 -13.97 -7.67 -10.15
CA LEU A 373 -14.88 -7.38 -9.06
C LEU A 373 -15.71 -8.63 -8.74
N TYR A 374 -15.75 -9.02 -7.49
CA TYR A 374 -16.56 -10.14 -7.00
C TYR A 374 -17.71 -9.63 -6.17
N THR A 375 -18.93 -10.14 -6.44
CA THR A 375 -20.09 -9.80 -5.62
C THR A 375 -20.16 -10.70 -4.39
N PRO A 376 -20.90 -10.29 -3.38
CA PRO A 376 -21.36 -11.19 -2.35
C PRO A 376 -22.17 -12.37 -2.94
N PHE A 377 -22.18 -13.50 -2.23
CA PHE A 377 -23.08 -14.60 -2.54
C PHE A 377 -24.49 -14.26 -2.10
N VAL A 378 -25.43 -14.55 -2.96
CA VAL A 378 -26.86 -14.39 -2.67
C VAL A 378 -27.57 -15.74 -2.74
N ARG A 379 -28.51 -15.94 -1.83
CA ARG A 379 -29.36 -17.10 -1.83
C ARG A 379 -30.57 -16.82 -2.70
N LEU A 380 -30.75 -17.62 -3.72
CA LEU A 380 -31.80 -17.46 -4.74
C LEU A 380 -32.73 -18.70 -4.84
N GLU A 381 -32.88 -19.47 -3.83
CA GLU A 381 -33.63 -20.74 -3.74
C GLU A 381 -34.59 -21.02 -4.91
N THR A 382 -34.16 -21.85 -5.87
CA THR A 382 -34.99 -22.37 -6.98
C THR A 382 -35.57 -21.32 -7.95
N PHE A 383 -34.79 -20.33 -8.34
CA PHE A 383 -35.21 -19.29 -9.30
C PHE A 383 -34.45 -19.35 -10.63
N SER A 384 -35.11 -18.89 -11.69
CA SER A 384 -34.45 -18.54 -12.94
C SER A 384 -34.05 -17.06 -12.93
N ILE A 385 -32.79 -16.78 -13.29
CA ILE A 385 -32.35 -15.41 -13.48
C ILE A 385 -32.74 -14.96 -14.88
N ASP A 386 -33.72 -14.09 -14.95
CA ASP A 386 -34.23 -13.56 -16.22
C ASP A 386 -33.34 -12.46 -16.76
N GLU A 387 -32.90 -11.55 -15.88
CA GLU A 387 -32.10 -10.38 -16.23
C GLU A 387 -31.19 -9.98 -15.06
N ILE A 388 -29.96 -9.62 -15.35
CA ILE A 388 -29.07 -8.85 -14.45
C ILE A 388 -28.82 -7.50 -15.09
N GLU A 389 -29.07 -6.45 -14.35
CA GLU A 389 -28.74 -5.07 -14.73
C GLU A 389 -27.71 -4.52 -13.78
N ILE A 390 -26.68 -3.87 -14.32
CA ILE A 390 -25.61 -3.25 -13.52
C ILE A 390 -25.67 -1.74 -13.73
N ASP A 391 -25.83 -1.04 -12.61
CA ASP A 391 -25.82 0.42 -12.60
C ASP A 391 -24.37 0.91 -12.67
N THR A 392 -24.00 1.45 -13.81
CA THR A 392 -22.71 2.07 -14.06
C THR A 392 -22.80 3.58 -13.82
N ILE A 393 -21.65 4.24 -13.69
CA ILE A 393 -21.60 5.71 -13.73
C ILE A 393 -21.53 6.13 -15.19
N PRO A 394 -22.62 6.70 -15.77
CA PRO A 394 -22.69 6.99 -17.19
C PRO A 394 -21.66 8.05 -17.60
N GLY A 395 -21.14 7.91 -18.82
CA GLY A 395 -20.23 8.91 -19.40
C GLY A 395 -18.84 8.92 -18.79
N TYR A 396 -18.46 7.85 -18.11
CA TYR A 396 -17.16 7.72 -17.48
C TYR A 396 -16.09 7.15 -18.43
N SER A 397 -16.50 6.30 -19.36
CA SER A 397 -15.60 5.72 -20.36
C SER A 397 -15.41 6.64 -21.58
N ASN A 398 -14.18 6.70 -22.09
CA ASN A 398 -13.83 7.44 -23.30
C ASN A 398 -14.12 6.66 -24.59
N SER A 399 -14.35 5.36 -24.51
CA SER A 399 -14.62 4.47 -25.63
C SER A 399 -15.70 3.45 -25.27
N SER A 400 -16.26 2.82 -26.29
CA SER A 400 -17.16 1.67 -26.13
C SER A 400 -16.31 0.43 -25.85
N GLU A 401 -16.51 -0.17 -24.70
CA GLU A 401 -15.74 -1.33 -24.22
C GLU A 401 -16.69 -2.45 -23.76
N THR A 402 -16.14 -3.62 -23.55
CA THR A 402 -16.92 -4.75 -23.09
C THR A 402 -16.48 -5.21 -21.70
N VAL A 403 -17.46 -5.67 -20.92
CA VAL A 403 -17.26 -6.26 -19.61
C VAL A 403 -17.85 -7.66 -19.58
N ALA A 404 -17.10 -8.60 -19.04
CA ALA A 404 -17.54 -9.96 -18.84
C ALA A 404 -18.21 -10.16 -17.49
N LEU A 405 -19.37 -10.78 -17.47
CA LEU A 405 -20.03 -11.29 -16.28
C LEU A 405 -19.98 -12.82 -16.29
N SER A 406 -19.56 -13.43 -15.20
CA SER A 406 -19.68 -14.88 -15.00
C SER A 406 -20.33 -15.22 -13.66
N ILE A 407 -20.96 -16.38 -13.58
CA ILE A 407 -21.67 -16.86 -12.40
C ILE A 407 -20.87 -17.99 -11.77
N THR A 408 -20.87 -18.02 -10.46
CA THR A 408 -20.34 -19.13 -9.66
C THR A 408 -21.40 -19.62 -8.68
N TYR A 409 -21.42 -20.93 -8.44
CA TYR A 409 -22.28 -21.57 -7.45
C TYR A 409 -21.49 -22.13 -6.26
N ASP A 410 -20.18 -22.23 -6.39
CA ASP A 410 -19.26 -22.77 -5.39
C ASP A 410 -18.21 -21.75 -4.89
N GLY A 411 -18.14 -20.59 -5.54
CA GLY A 411 -17.17 -19.53 -5.24
C GLY A 411 -15.76 -19.75 -5.81
N VAL A 412 -15.52 -20.89 -6.42
CA VAL A 412 -14.22 -21.31 -6.96
C VAL A 412 -14.28 -21.41 -8.48
N THR A 413 -15.30 -22.10 -9.00
CA THR A 413 -15.48 -22.33 -10.43
C THR A 413 -16.43 -21.29 -11.00
N PHE A 414 -15.97 -20.54 -11.99
CA PHE A 414 -16.79 -19.57 -12.72
C PHE A 414 -17.24 -20.15 -14.06
N GLY A 415 -18.53 -19.99 -14.35
CA GLY A 415 -19.14 -20.45 -15.60
C GLY A 415 -18.77 -19.61 -16.81
N THR A 416 -19.58 -19.78 -17.87
CA THR A 416 -19.40 -19.02 -19.13
C THR A 416 -19.45 -17.53 -18.88
N GLU A 417 -18.60 -16.78 -19.60
CA GLU A 417 -18.61 -15.34 -19.60
C GLU A 417 -19.69 -14.80 -20.53
N TYR A 418 -20.52 -13.89 -20.00
CA TYR A 418 -21.51 -13.14 -20.74
C TYR A 418 -20.97 -11.73 -20.94
N TRP A 419 -20.81 -11.31 -22.18
CA TRP A 419 -20.23 -10.02 -22.52
C TRP A 419 -21.29 -8.94 -22.68
N MET A 420 -21.05 -7.78 -22.10
CA MET A 420 -21.93 -6.63 -22.11
C MET A 420 -21.14 -5.40 -22.60
N ASP A 421 -21.81 -4.54 -23.39
CA ASP A 421 -21.21 -3.29 -23.83
C ASP A 421 -21.29 -2.24 -22.73
N TYR A 422 -20.17 -1.66 -22.37
CA TYR A 422 -20.07 -0.51 -21.47
C TYR A 422 -20.16 0.77 -22.30
N SER A 423 -21.12 1.63 -21.97
CA SER A 423 -21.39 2.80 -22.79
C SER A 423 -20.35 3.91 -22.65
N GLU A 424 -19.97 4.46 -23.79
CA GLU A 424 -19.07 5.61 -23.90
C GLU A 424 -19.76 6.96 -23.54
N ILE A 425 -18.95 8.01 -23.46
CA ILE A 425 -19.43 9.39 -23.27
C ILE A 425 -20.43 9.76 -24.38
N GLY A 426 -21.59 10.23 -23.98
CA GLY A 426 -22.70 10.58 -24.88
C GLY A 426 -23.79 9.52 -25.00
N SER A 427 -23.52 8.28 -24.60
CA SER A 427 -24.47 7.15 -24.59
C SER A 427 -25.08 6.92 -23.21
N TYR A 428 -25.81 7.89 -22.69
CA TYR A 428 -26.32 7.84 -21.30
C TYR A 428 -27.58 6.98 -21.11
N SER A 429 -28.20 6.51 -22.18
CA SER A 429 -29.43 5.70 -22.14
C SER A 429 -29.20 4.21 -22.31
N THR A 430 -27.97 3.79 -22.56
CA THR A 430 -27.63 2.38 -22.74
C THR A 430 -27.67 1.67 -21.39
N ARG A 431 -28.49 0.60 -21.31
CA ARG A 431 -28.59 -0.24 -20.12
C ARG A 431 -27.54 -1.34 -20.20
N PHE A 432 -26.80 -1.52 -19.12
CA PHE A 432 -25.78 -2.55 -18.97
C PHE A 432 -26.45 -3.83 -18.44
N ILE A 433 -26.91 -4.71 -19.36
CA ILE A 433 -27.83 -5.81 -19.06
C ILE A 433 -27.38 -7.12 -19.68
N VAL A 434 -27.51 -8.20 -18.89
CA VAL A 434 -27.43 -9.60 -19.36
C VAL A 434 -28.76 -10.30 -19.09
N ARG A 435 -29.21 -11.13 -20.04
CA ARG A 435 -30.48 -11.85 -19.96
C ARG A 435 -30.28 -13.36 -20.10
N ARG A 436 -31.24 -14.13 -19.54
CA ARG A 436 -31.33 -15.59 -19.67
C ARG A 436 -30.11 -16.31 -19.10
N LEU A 437 -29.78 -16.03 -17.86
CA LEU A 437 -28.62 -16.55 -17.18
C LEU A 437 -28.82 -17.96 -16.59
N GLY A 438 -30.03 -18.51 -16.72
CA GLY A 438 -30.34 -19.88 -16.30
C GLY A 438 -30.90 -19.98 -14.89
N TYR A 439 -30.91 -21.20 -14.39
CA TYR A 439 -31.51 -21.57 -13.13
C TYR A 439 -30.49 -21.68 -12.02
N VAL A 440 -30.84 -21.13 -10.87
CA VAL A 440 -30.07 -21.22 -9.63
C VAL A 440 -30.79 -22.06 -8.62
N SER A 441 -30.20 -23.15 -8.15
CA SER A 441 -30.80 -24.05 -7.18
C SER A 441 -30.75 -23.56 -5.74
N ASP A 442 -29.70 -22.78 -5.37
CA ASP A 442 -29.49 -22.34 -3.99
C ASP A 442 -28.72 -21.00 -3.99
N TRP A 443 -27.41 -21.01 -3.99
CA TRP A 443 -26.56 -19.82 -3.92
C TRP A 443 -25.96 -19.46 -5.26
N ALA A 444 -25.77 -18.15 -5.50
CA ALA A 444 -25.03 -17.66 -6.63
C ALA A 444 -24.14 -16.47 -6.24
N GLY A 445 -22.95 -16.42 -6.81
CA GLY A 445 -22.06 -15.27 -6.79
C GLY A 445 -21.71 -14.85 -8.22
N PHE A 446 -21.27 -13.63 -8.39
CA PHE A 446 -20.95 -13.08 -9.71
C PHE A 446 -19.55 -12.48 -9.73
N LYS A 447 -18.90 -12.63 -10.86
CA LYS A 447 -17.61 -11.98 -11.15
C LYS A 447 -17.79 -11.07 -12.35
N LEU A 448 -17.43 -9.81 -12.20
CA LEU A 448 -17.24 -8.86 -13.28
C LEU A 448 -15.76 -8.76 -13.60
N ARG A 449 -15.44 -8.71 -14.86
CA ARG A 449 -14.06 -8.62 -15.35
C ARG A 449 -13.97 -7.72 -16.56
N GLY A 450 -12.94 -6.88 -16.60
CA GLY A 450 -12.65 -6.06 -17.76
C GLY A 450 -11.15 -6.05 -18.09
N VAL A 451 -10.88 -6.00 -19.37
CA VAL A 451 -9.54 -5.92 -19.95
C VAL A 451 -9.61 -4.81 -21.01
N SER A 452 -9.48 -3.58 -20.57
CA SER A 452 -9.54 -2.42 -21.46
C SER A 452 -8.75 -1.24 -20.92
N SER A 453 -8.43 -0.29 -21.78
CA SER A 453 -7.83 0.99 -21.37
C SER A 453 -8.86 2.04 -20.95
N ALA A 454 -10.15 1.72 -21.05
CA ALA A 454 -11.22 2.62 -20.65
C ALA A 454 -11.50 2.50 -19.16
N LYS A 455 -11.60 3.61 -18.49
CA LYS A 455 -11.89 3.68 -17.06
C LYS A 455 -13.35 3.41 -16.77
N MET A 456 -13.65 2.58 -15.77
CA MET A 456 -14.99 2.12 -15.45
C MET A 456 -15.35 2.33 -13.98
N ALA A 457 -16.64 2.49 -13.72
CA ALA A 457 -17.17 2.61 -12.37
C ALA A 457 -18.56 1.97 -12.25
N PHE A 458 -18.80 1.26 -11.15
CA PHE A 458 -20.00 0.46 -10.93
C PHE A 458 -20.58 0.74 -9.56
N ALA A 459 -21.91 0.95 -9.50
CA ALA A 459 -22.61 1.31 -8.27
C ALA A 459 -23.40 0.14 -7.67
N LEU A 460 -24.30 -0.47 -8.44
CA LEU A 460 -25.23 -1.47 -7.97
C LEU A 460 -25.48 -2.53 -9.05
N MET A 461 -25.77 -3.74 -8.64
CA MET A 461 -26.30 -4.79 -9.49
C MET A 461 -27.72 -5.14 -9.05
N VAL A 462 -28.62 -5.29 -10.01
CA VAL A 462 -30.02 -5.71 -9.77
C VAL A 462 -30.28 -7.02 -10.49
N ILE A 463 -30.70 -8.04 -9.76
CA ILE A 463 -31.13 -9.31 -10.32
C ILE A 463 -32.66 -9.32 -10.41
N ARG A 464 -33.17 -9.63 -11.60
CA ARG A 464 -34.60 -9.90 -11.83
C ARG A 464 -34.77 -11.41 -12.08
N PHE A 465 -35.69 -11.99 -11.38
CA PHE A 465 -35.88 -13.44 -11.39
C PHE A 465 -37.37 -13.84 -11.44
N SER A 466 -37.63 -15.07 -11.87
CA SER A 466 -38.97 -15.68 -11.93
C SER A 466 -38.99 -17.09 -11.35
#